data_3982c0611887d7849ad9d1f4d9bd33c0
#
_entry.id   3982c0611887d7849ad9d1f4d9bd33c0
#
_cell.length_a   1.000
_cell.length_b   1.000
_cell.length_c   1.000
_cell.angle_alpha   90.00
_cell.angle_beta   90.00
_cell.angle_gamma   90.00
#
_symmetry.space_group_name_H-M   'P 1'
#
loop_
_entity.id
_entity.type
_entity.pdbx_description
1 polymer ?
#
loop_
_entity_poly.entity_id
_entity_poly.type
_entity_poly.pdbx_seq_one_letter_code
_entity_poly.pdbx_strand_id
1 'polypeptide(L)'
;MSHIDKLDTFEVACKHFLGDFSNFKNLISTQVQSLGGLDWSFDKGSTKVCSADEKGLKKRCKVGVAYRLQVELSQVDAETIWTEFSRFWGATTLNQLERVYSNEELGRYQFIANNSILPRESGISQKPLKDGKKFISPKELEVEFNTPNRGLIKGMGIPEGITLIVGGGYHGKSTLLKALELGVYNHIEGDGREFVITDNTALKVRAEDGRAITKTDISLFINNLPNGKDTKKFYTENASGSTSQAANIIEGIESGTKLFLIDEDTSATNFMIRDSVMQQLVSKDKEPITPFIDVARSLYKQKGISTILVAGSSGDFFDIADLVIQMDNYEPYEVTKKAKALSRGITNVNENLKVDIDFNRVILKGTIESSPKGVKVKTLGKDGISINKENIDLRAVEQIVDNEQLNTIGAIMKYAENKLMGKNLTLAQIADNITEELKNNLIGIENIKGGYGSFAIVRKQEIMCAYNRYRKIKIR
;
A
#
# COMPACT_ATOMS: atom_id res chain seq x y z
N MET A 1 5.60 -10.02 3.46
CA MET A 1 5.03 -11.34 3.15
C MET A 1 5.97 -12.27 2.40
N SER A 2 7.00 -11.79 1.71
CA SER A 2 8.03 -12.60 1.05
C SER A 2 8.93 -13.42 2.00
N HIS A 3 8.68 -13.35 3.31
CA HIS A 3 9.58 -13.87 4.34
C HIS A 3 9.31 -15.30 4.77
N ILE A 4 8.17 -15.86 4.39
CA ILE A 4 7.80 -17.21 4.75
C ILE A 4 8.13 -18.17 3.62
N ASP A 5 9.29 -18.03 3.06
CA ASP A 5 9.77 -18.96 2.04
C ASP A 5 10.42 -20.22 2.64
N LYS A 6 10.51 -20.31 3.98
CA LYS A 6 11.16 -21.42 4.64
C LYS A 6 10.18 -22.19 5.51
N LEU A 7 10.28 -23.51 5.45
CA LEU A 7 9.51 -24.43 6.28
C LEU A 7 9.63 -24.10 7.78
N ASP A 8 10.82 -23.69 8.22
CA ASP A 8 11.07 -23.31 9.62
C ASP A 8 10.19 -22.12 10.05
N THR A 9 10.02 -21.13 9.19
CA THR A 9 9.16 -19.96 9.48
C THR A 9 7.69 -20.35 9.47
N PHE A 10 7.30 -21.25 8.57
CA PHE A 10 5.95 -21.82 8.53
C PHE A 10 5.67 -22.66 9.77
N GLU A 11 6.64 -23.48 10.19
CA GLU A 11 6.53 -24.29 11.41
C GLU A 11 6.41 -23.43 12.67
N VAL A 12 7.19 -22.35 12.76
CA VAL A 12 7.12 -21.38 13.86
C VAL A 12 5.75 -20.69 13.87
N ALA A 13 5.25 -20.27 12.72
CA ALA A 13 3.93 -19.68 12.63
C ALA A 13 2.83 -20.67 13.02
N CYS A 14 2.88 -21.89 12.51
CA CYS A 14 1.91 -22.93 12.90
C CYS A 14 1.94 -23.25 14.39
N LYS A 15 3.12 -23.31 15.01
CA LYS A 15 3.25 -23.48 16.47
C LYS A 15 2.64 -22.32 17.22
N HIS A 16 2.86 -21.12 16.76
CA HIS A 16 2.32 -19.93 17.40
C HIS A 16 0.78 -19.92 17.38
N PHE A 17 0.17 -20.29 16.25
CA PHE A 17 -1.28 -20.22 16.06
C PHE A 17 -2.05 -21.46 16.53
N LEU A 18 -1.48 -22.62 16.32
CA LEU A 18 -2.12 -23.90 16.60
C LEU A 18 -1.62 -24.53 17.89
N GLY A 19 -0.64 -23.88 18.54
CA GLY A 19 0.08 -24.45 19.68
C GLY A 19 1.00 -25.62 19.31
N ASP A 20 0.75 -26.26 18.17
CA ASP A 20 1.53 -27.38 17.68
C ASP A 20 1.39 -27.57 16.17
N PHE A 21 2.52 -27.63 15.48
CA PHE A 21 2.56 -27.92 14.04
C PHE A 21 1.99 -29.30 13.70
N SER A 22 2.06 -30.24 14.63
CA SER A 22 1.51 -31.58 14.48
C SER A 22 0.01 -31.56 14.23
N ASN A 23 -0.72 -30.64 14.83
CA ASN A 23 -2.17 -30.49 14.62
C ASN A 23 -2.50 -30.06 13.18
N PHE A 24 -1.73 -29.13 12.64
CA PHE A 24 -1.92 -28.70 11.25
C PHE A 24 -1.56 -29.82 10.27
N LYS A 25 -0.46 -30.53 10.50
CA LYS A 25 -0.07 -31.71 9.73
C LYS A 25 -1.14 -32.79 9.74
N ASN A 26 -1.72 -33.03 10.91
CA ASN A 26 -2.81 -34.03 11.08
C ASN A 26 -4.08 -33.56 10.36
N LEU A 27 -4.42 -32.26 10.42
CA LEU A 27 -5.56 -31.68 9.70
C LEU A 27 -5.43 -31.90 8.19
N ILE A 28 -4.28 -31.57 7.62
CA ILE A 28 -3.99 -31.78 6.20
C ILE A 28 -4.06 -33.29 5.86
N SER A 29 -3.40 -34.13 6.65
CA SER A 29 -3.39 -35.59 6.43
C SER A 29 -4.78 -36.20 6.50
N THR A 30 -5.63 -35.74 7.42
CA THR A 30 -7.01 -36.23 7.56
C THR A 30 -7.87 -35.81 6.37
N GLN A 31 -7.73 -34.58 5.93
CA GLN A 31 -8.44 -34.06 4.75
C GLN A 31 -8.02 -34.81 3.48
N VAL A 32 -6.72 -35.08 3.33
CA VAL A 32 -6.18 -35.80 2.19
C VAL A 32 -6.59 -37.27 2.17
N GLN A 33 -6.65 -37.91 3.33
CA GLN A 33 -7.15 -39.29 3.45
C GLN A 33 -8.63 -39.40 3.06
N SER A 34 -9.44 -38.40 3.35
CA SER A 34 -10.84 -38.37 2.95
C SER A 34 -11.05 -38.29 1.43
N LEU A 35 -10.02 -37.93 0.68
CA LEU A 35 -10.00 -37.74 -0.77
C LEU A 35 -9.38 -38.90 -1.55
N GLY A 36 -9.11 -40.03 -0.93
CA GLY A 36 -8.78 -41.25 -1.64
C GLY A 36 -7.31 -41.40 -2.08
N GLY A 37 -6.35 -41.11 -1.21
CA GLY A 37 -5.03 -41.69 -1.38
C GLY A 37 -3.88 -40.75 -1.77
N LEU A 38 -3.97 -39.49 -1.45
CA LEU A 38 -2.82 -38.57 -1.55
C LEU A 38 -1.96 -38.66 -0.29
N ASP A 39 -0.68 -38.96 -0.47
CA ASP A 39 0.29 -38.98 0.63
C ASP A 39 1.01 -37.63 0.71
N TRP A 40 1.03 -37.03 1.90
CA TRP A 40 1.63 -35.74 2.16
C TRP A 40 2.91 -35.92 2.96
N SER A 41 4.03 -35.47 2.40
CA SER A 41 5.27 -35.41 3.15
C SER A 41 5.79 -33.97 3.21
N PHE A 42 6.24 -33.59 4.40
CA PHE A 42 6.99 -32.36 4.62
C PHE A 42 8.47 -32.71 4.58
N ASP A 43 9.22 -32.12 3.67
CA ASP A 43 10.64 -32.33 3.55
C ASP A 43 11.39 -31.35 4.45
N LYS A 44 12.05 -31.85 5.51
CA LYS A 44 12.83 -31.02 6.43
C LYS A 44 13.93 -30.27 5.70
N GLY A 45 13.92 -28.97 5.77
CA GLY A 45 14.90 -28.08 5.13
C GLY A 45 14.54 -27.65 3.72
N SER A 46 13.40 -28.07 3.19
CA SER A 46 12.86 -27.52 1.94
C SER A 46 11.49 -26.87 2.18
N THR A 47 11.22 -25.80 1.48
CA THR A 47 9.91 -25.15 1.44
C THR A 47 8.90 -25.92 0.58
N LYS A 48 8.99 -27.27 0.53
CA LYS A 48 8.22 -28.07 -0.40
C LYS A 48 7.31 -29.04 0.36
N VAL A 49 6.03 -28.89 0.14
CA VAL A 49 5.06 -29.96 0.40
C VAL A 49 5.05 -30.85 -0.85
N CYS A 50 5.35 -32.11 -0.71
CA CYS A 50 5.27 -33.07 -1.80
C CYS A 50 3.98 -33.87 -1.65
N SER A 51 3.08 -33.81 -2.62
CA SER A 51 2.04 -34.79 -2.82
C SER A 51 2.54 -35.85 -3.81
N ALA A 52 2.36 -37.11 -3.49
CA ALA A 52 2.50 -38.19 -4.45
C ALA A 52 1.11 -38.71 -4.79
N ASP A 53 0.71 -38.66 -6.06
CA ASP A 53 -0.47 -39.38 -6.52
C ASP A 53 -0.12 -40.86 -6.82
N GLU A 54 -1.13 -41.70 -6.98
CA GLU A 54 -0.99 -43.12 -7.30
C GLU A 54 -0.21 -43.40 -8.60
N LYS A 55 0.04 -42.38 -9.41
CA LYS A 55 0.82 -42.45 -10.66
C LYS A 55 2.24 -41.98 -10.53
N GLY A 56 2.72 -41.68 -9.31
CA GLY A 56 4.08 -41.24 -9.07
C GLY A 56 4.38 -39.81 -9.57
N LEU A 57 3.37 -39.04 -9.90
CA LEU A 57 3.52 -37.63 -10.28
C LEU A 57 3.74 -36.81 -9.00
N LYS A 58 4.99 -36.57 -8.68
CA LYS A 58 5.37 -35.65 -7.61
C LYS A 58 5.03 -34.22 -8.02
N LYS A 59 3.89 -33.72 -7.59
CA LYS A 59 3.60 -32.31 -7.67
C LYS A 59 4.25 -31.59 -6.49
N ARG A 60 5.18 -30.72 -6.80
CA ARG A 60 5.86 -29.89 -5.79
C ARG A 60 5.00 -28.67 -5.52
N CYS A 61 4.46 -28.60 -4.34
CA CYS A 61 3.88 -27.37 -3.83
C CYS A 61 4.95 -26.60 -3.08
N LYS A 62 5.25 -25.39 -3.54
CA LYS A 62 6.03 -24.47 -2.72
C LYS A 62 5.14 -23.98 -1.60
N VAL A 63 5.51 -24.29 -0.39
CA VAL A 63 5.01 -23.57 0.78
C VAL A 63 5.91 -22.36 0.95
N GLY A 64 5.65 -21.36 0.15
CA GLY A 64 6.17 -20.06 0.44
C GLY A 64 5.03 -19.31 1.07
N VAL A 65 5.12 -18.38 1.78
CA VAL A 65 4.10 -17.52 2.36
C VAL A 65 2.74 -18.18 2.57
N ALA A 66 2.00 -17.83 3.58
CA ALA A 66 0.75 -18.45 3.99
C ALA A 66 -0.27 -18.75 2.86
N TYR A 67 -0.22 -18.05 1.77
CA TYR A 67 -1.11 -18.22 0.63
C TYR A 67 -0.52 -19.03 -0.55
N ARG A 68 0.66 -19.63 -0.42
CA ARG A 68 1.29 -20.46 -1.45
C ARG A 68 1.16 -21.97 -1.20
N LEU A 69 0.10 -22.38 -0.58
CA LEU A 69 -0.22 -23.79 -0.49
C LEU A 69 -0.85 -24.24 -1.81
N GLN A 70 -0.07 -24.66 -2.79
CA GLN A 70 -0.60 -25.26 -4.01
C GLN A 70 -0.85 -26.75 -3.77
N VAL A 71 -2.11 -27.06 -3.59
CA VAL A 71 -2.57 -28.45 -3.46
C VAL A 71 -3.62 -28.68 -4.54
N GLU A 72 -3.45 -29.69 -5.37
CA GLU A 72 -4.52 -30.18 -6.22
C GLU A 72 -5.46 -31.07 -5.39
N LEU A 73 -6.21 -30.45 -4.53
CA LEU A 73 -7.33 -31.05 -3.83
C LEU A 73 -8.60 -30.81 -4.65
N SER A 74 -9.69 -31.52 -4.30
CA SER A 74 -11.00 -31.10 -4.78
C SER A 74 -11.22 -29.63 -4.35
N GLN A 75 -11.96 -28.90 -5.14
CA GLN A 75 -12.11 -27.46 -4.94
C GLN A 75 -12.62 -27.11 -3.52
N VAL A 76 -13.51 -27.92 -2.99
CA VAL A 76 -14.09 -27.76 -1.64
C VAL A 76 -13.05 -27.94 -0.55
N ASP A 77 -12.17 -28.91 -0.70
CA ASP A 77 -11.18 -29.22 0.35
C ASP A 77 -9.99 -28.27 0.31
N ALA A 78 -9.60 -27.82 -0.89
CA ALA A 78 -8.61 -26.77 -1.04
C ALA A 78 -9.10 -25.45 -0.41
N GLU A 79 -10.38 -25.14 -0.57
CA GLU A 79 -11.02 -23.98 0.03
C GLU A 79 -11.08 -24.06 1.54
N THR A 80 -11.45 -25.23 2.08
CA THR A 80 -11.49 -25.46 3.52
C THR A 80 -10.11 -25.34 4.15
N ILE A 81 -9.09 -25.98 3.57
CA ILE A 81 -7.70 -25.88 4.05
C ILE A 81 -7.20 -24.43 3.95
N TRP A 82 -7.50 -23.73 2.86
CA TRP A 82 -7.10 -22.35 2.69
C TRP A 82 -7.82 -21.43 3.67
N THR A 83 -9.11 -21.62 3.90
CA THR A 83 -9.90 -20.84 4.86
C THR A 83 -9.36 -21.03 6.27
N GLU A 84 -9.09 -22.26 6.70
CA GLU A 84 -8.51 -22.53 8.01
C GLU A 84 -7.08 -21.98 8.12
N PHE A 85 -6.27 -22.16 7.10
CA PHE A 85 -4.92 -21.62 7.07
C PHE A 85 -4.92 -20.07 7.12
N SER A 86 -5.75 -19.42 6.33
CA SER A 86 -5.91 -17.97 6.34
C SER A 86 -6.48 -17.47 7.65
N ARG A 87 -7.40 -18.19 8.25
CA ARG A 87 -7.96 -17.91 9.57
C ARG A 87 -6.90 -17.92 10.66
N PHE A 88 -6.04 -18.94 10.67
CA PHE A 88 -4.96 -19.03 11.65
C PHE A 88 -3.82 -18.06 11.34
N TRP A 89 -3.44 -17.93 10.09
CA TRP A 89 -2.38 -17.05 9.67
C TRP A 89 -2.74 -15.57 9.79
N GLY A 90 -3.96 -15.20 9.37
CA GLY A 90 -4.48 -13.86 9.49
C GLY A 90 -4.89 -13.48 10.90
N ALA A 91 -5.34 -14.46 11.70
CA ALA A 91 -6.00 -14.21 12.98
C ALA A 91 -5.11 -13.55 14.02
N THR A 92 -3.79 -13.76 14.02
CA THR A 92 -2.93 -13.14 15.03
C THR A 92 -2.57 -11.72 14.69
N THR A 93 -2.38 -11.40 13.42
CA THR A 93 -2.09 -10.04 13.00
C THR A 93 -3.37 -9.23 12.78
N LEU A 94 -4.34 -9.78 12.08
CA LEU A 94 -5.62 -9.12 11.80
C LEU A 94 -6.51 -8.98 13.04
N ASN A 95 -6.73 -10.03 13.81
CA ASN A 95 -7.61 -9.95 14.99
C ASN A 95 -7.01 -9.14 16.14
N GLN A 96 -5.70 -9.13 16.27
CA GLN A 96 -5.03 -8.23 17.21
C GLN A 96 -5.21 -6.77 16.77
N LEU A 97 -5.08 -6.50 15.47
CA LEU A 97 -5.22 -5.18 14.88
C LEU A 97 -6.68 -4.73 14.80
N GLU A 98 -7.63 -5.58 14.39
CA GLU A 98 -9.04 -5.20 14.32
C GLU A 98 -9.61 -4.81 15.68
N ARG A 99 -9.22 -5.45 16.77
CA ARG A 99 -9.62 -5.05 18.12
C ARG A 99 -8.94 -3.77 18.59
N VAL A 100 -7.76 -3.48 18.08
CA VAL A 100 -7.04 -2.23 18.36
C VAL A 100 -7.61 -1.11 17.46
N TYR A 101 -7.93 -1.39 16.19
CA TYR A 101 -8.58 -0.43 15.28
C TYR A 101 -10.06 -0.16 15.63
N SER A 102 -10.74 -1.06 16.28
CA SER A 102 -12.10 -0.82 16.79
C SER A 102 -12.12 0.09 18.03
N ASN A 103 -10.97 0.40 18.59
CA ASN A 103 -10.85 1.42 19.61
C ASN A 103 -10.73 2.79 18.90
N GLU A 104 -11.73 3.66 19.06
CA GLU A 104 -11.75 5.00 18.45
C GLU A 104 -10.49 5.82 18.72
N GLU A 105 -9.78 5.53 19.80
CA GLU A 105 -8.51 6.19 20.13
C GLU A 105 -7.37 5.80 19.20
N LEU A 106 -7.26 4.51 18.81
CA LEU A 106 -6.18 4.09 17.92
C LEU A 106 -6.41 4.50 16.46
N GLY A 107 -7.66 4.58 16.03
CA GLY A 107 -8.01 5.05 14.68
C GLY A 107 -7.52 6.45 14.36
N ARG A 108 -7.05 7.19 15.37
CA ARG A 108 -6.49 8.56 15.26
C ARG A 108 -4.96 8.61 15.14
N TYR A 109 -4.28 7.47 15.19
CA TYR A 109 -2.81 7.43 15.20
C TYR A 109 -2.25 6.47 14.16
N GLN A 110 -1.08 6.82 13.61
CA GLN A 110 -0.17 5.82 13.07
C GLN A 110 0.70 5.35 14.24
N PHE A 111 0.96 4.06 14.34
CA PHE A 111 1.61 3.50 15.51
C PHE A 111 2.89 2.73 15.17
N ILE A 112 3.93 2.92 15.98
CA ILE A 112 5.18 2.17 15.88
C ILE A 112 5.56 1.70 17.28
N ALA A 113 5.45 0.39 17.52
CA ALA A 113 5.76 -0.17 18.84
C ALA A 113 7.24 -0.02 19.20
N ASN A 114 7.49 0.19 20.48
CA ASN A 114 8.83 0.09 21.06
C ASN A 114 9.40 -1.31 20.81
N ASN A 115 10.71 -1.38 20.62
CA ASN A 115 11.47 -2.57 20.26
C ASN A 115 11.24 -3.11 18.84
N SER A 116 10.50 -2.42 17.98
CA SER A 116 10.44 -2.75 16.55
C SER A 116 11.83 -2.63 15.89
N ILE A 117 12.12 -3.51 14.93
CA ILE A 117 13.33 -3.44 14.09
C ILE A 117 12.92 -2.91 12.72
N LEU A 118 13.04 -1.59 12.55
CA LEU A 118 12.61 -0.93 11.33
C LEU A 118 13.52 -1.16 10.12
N PRO A 119 14.87 -1.16 10.26
CA PRO A 119 15.77 -1.36 9.13
C PRO A 119 15.71 -2.80 8.61
N ARG A 120 16.01 -2.96 7.32
CA ARG A 120 16.10 -4.25 6.62
C ARG A 120 17.57 -4.57 6.32
N GLU A 121 17.88 -5.86 6.09
CA GLU A 121 19.25 -6.33 5.79
C GLU A 121 19.86 -5.59 4.58
N SER A 122 19.02 -5.25 3.59
CA SER A 122 19.44 -4.49 2.40
C SER A 122 18.23 -3.80 1.75
N GLY A 123 18.47 -2.93 0.78
CA GLY A 123 17.41 -2.24 0.04
C GLY A 123 16.46 -3.15 -0.75
N ILE A 124 16.84 -4.39 -1.02
CA ILE A 124 16.03 -5.38 -1.74
C ILE A 124 15.51 -6.50 -0.83
N SER A 125 16.00 -6.58 0.41
CA SER A 125 15.56 -7.57 1.40
C SER A 125 14.39 -7.00 2.21
N GLN A 126 13.45 -7.88 2.53
CA GLN A 126 12.41 -7.55 3.49
C GLN A 126 12.70 -8.12 4.89
N LYS A 127 13.78 -8.87 5.06
CA LYS A 127 14.17 -9.40 6.36
C LYS A 127 14.64 -8.29 7.28
N PRO A 128 14.34 -8.37 8.60
CA PRO A 128 14.86 -7.41 9.57
C PRO A 128 16.39 -7.45 9.59
N LEU A 129 17.00 -6.28 9.79
CA LEU A 129 18.45 -6.20 9.98
C LEU A 129 18.81 -6.95 11.27
N LYS A 130 19.70 -7.94 11.15
CA LYS A 130 20.30 -8.61 12.33
C LYS A 130 20.99 -7.53 13.16
N ASP A 131 20.78 -7.49 14.45
CA ASP A 131 21.33 -6.48 15.36
C ASP A 131 20.91 -5.03 15.02
N GLY A 132 19.83 -4.86 14.27
CA GLY A 132 19.27 -3.54 13.98
C GLY A 132 18.87 -2.80 15.26
N LYS A 133 19.07 -1.48 15.26
CA LYS A 133 18.71 -0.64 16.40
C LYS A 133 17.20 -0.76 16.65
N LYS A 134 16.82 -1.07 17.90
CA LYS A 134 15.44 -1.15 18.33
C LYS A 134 14.82 0.24 18.36
N PHE A 135 13.64 0.37 17.83
CA PHE A 135 12.88 1.61 17.88
C PHE A 135 12.45 1.92 19.32
N ILE A 136 12.58 3.18 19.72
CA ILE A 136 12.14 3.68 21.01
C ILE A 136 11.38 4.98 20.76
N SER A 137 10.14 5.05 21.25
CA SER A 137 9.31 6.25 21.15
C SER A 137 9.89 7.39 22.00
N PRO A 138 9.85 8.65 21.52
CA PRO A 138 9.99 9.79 22.41
C PRO A 138 8.84 9.80 23.41
N LYS A 139 9.11 10.23 24.64
CA LYS A 139 8.14 10.21 25.74
C LYS A 139 6.88 11.02 25.45
N GLU A 140 7.05 12.12 24.73
CA GLU A 140 5.97 13.05 24.38
C GLU A 140 4.98 12.44 23.38
N LEU A 141 5.39 11.41 22.65
CA LEU A 141 4.58 10.72 21.65
C LEU A 141 4.25 9.29 22.05
N GLU A 142 4.66 8.85 23.24
CA GLU A 142 4.40 7.50 23.68
C GLU A 142 2.91 7.31 24.02
N VAL A 143 2.32 6.31 23.36
CA VAL A 143 0.94 5.85 23.62
C VAL A 143 0.97 4.37 23.97
N GLU A 144 -0.07 3.92 24.68
CA GLU A 144 -0.19 2.56 25.18
C GLU A 144 -1.50 1.93 24.69
N PHE A 145 -1.40 0.69 24.20
CA PHE A 145 -2.57 -0.08 23.77
C PHE A 145 -2.58 -1.45 24.42
N ASN A 146 -3.74 -1.85 24.89
CA ASN A 146 -3.93 -3.19 25.43
C ASN A 146 -4.36 -4.14 24.32
N THR A 147 -3.49 -5.06 23.96
CA THR A 147 -3.73 -6.04 22.90
C THR A 147 -4.23 -7.36 23.47
N PRO A 148 -5.09 -8.11 22.74
CA PRO A 148 -5.70 -9.33 23.25
C PRO A 148 -4.71 -10.43 23.63
N ASN A 149 -3.60 -10.55 22.91
CA ASN A 149 -2.68 -11.68 23.05
C ASN A 149 -1.33 -11.30 23.68
N ARG A 150 -0.91 -10.03 23.60
CA ARG A 150 0.38 -9.58 24.13
C ARG A 150 0.26 -8.58 25.27
N GLY A 151 -0.97 -8.29 25.72
CA GLY A 151 -1.21 -7.31 26.77
C GLY A 151 -0.82 -5.89 26.34
N LEU A 152 -0.23 -5.13 27.26
CA LEU A 152 0.10 -3.73 27.05
C LEU A 152 1.30 -3.56 26.10
N ILE A 153 1.08 -2.87 25.00
CA ILE A 153 2.12 -2.48 24.03
C ILE A 153 2.26 -0.97 24.04
N LYS A 154 3.52 -0.50 24.17
CA LYS A 154 3.87 0.92 24.14
C LYS A 154 4.60 1.26 22.84
N GLY A 155 4.40 2.45 22.35
CA GLY A 155 5.09 2.91 21.15
C GLY A 155 4.77 4.35 20.79
N MET A 156 5.32 4.81 19.69
CA MET A 156 5.07 6.15 19.18
C MET A 156 3.74 6.20 18.45
N GLY A 157 2.84 7.09 18.90
CA GLY A 157 1.64 7.47 18.20
C GLY A 157 1.86 8.75 17.38
N ILE A 158 1.61 8.68 16.07
CA ILE A 158 1.63 9.85 15.18
C ILE A 158 0.18 10.23 14.93
N PRO A 159 -0.30 11.37 15.44
CA PRO A 159 -1.70 11.77 15.31
C PRO A 159 -2.07 12.18 13.89
N GLU A 160 -3.36 12.29 13.63
CA GLU A 160 -3.88 12.91 12.41
C GLU A 160 -3.37 14.35 12.28
N GLY A 161 -3.22 14.81 11.03
CA GLY A 161 -2.72 16.13 10.71
C GLY A 161 -1.52 16.10 9.76
N ILE A 162 -0.68 17.11 9.84
CA ILE A 162 0.51 17.24 9.04
C ILE A 162 1.74 16.96 9.92
N THR A 163 2.38 15.83 9.69
CA THR A 163 3.59 15.41 10.39
C THR A 163 4.80 15.52 9.48
N LEU A 164 5.85 16.17 9.97
CA LEU A 164 7.14 16.20 9.29
C LEU A 164 8.13 15.25 9.96
N ILE A 165 8.87 14.51 9.15
CA ILE A 165 10.02 13.72 9.57
C ILE A 165 11.27 14.40 9.02
N VAL A 166 12.08 14.99 9.88
CA VAL A 166 13.28 15.76 9.52
C VAL A 166 14.55 15.11 10.07
N GLY A 167 15.72 15.60 9.67
CA GLY A 167 17.02 15.12 10.18
C GLY A 167 18.06 15.02 9.07
N GLY A 168 19.29 14.77 9.43
CA GLY A 168 20.41 14.64 8.49
C GLY A 168 20.29 13.43 7.55
N GLY A 169 21.15 13.37 6.55
CA GLY A 169 21.28 12.18 5.69
C GLY A 169 21.66 10.95 6.55
N TYR A 170 21.16 9.78 6.18
CA TYR A 170 21.44 8.49 6.82
C TYR A 170 20.99 8.33 8.29
N HIS A 171 20.21 9.24 8.84
CA HIS A 171 19.70 9.18 10.21
C HIS A 171 18.40 8.35 10.37
N GLY A 172 17.90 7.69 9.31
CA GLY A 172 16.78 6.77 9.39
C GLY A 172 15.42 7.34 8.99
N LYS A 173 15.33 8.56 8.44
CA LYS A 173 14.07 9.17 7.95
C LYS A 173 13.31 8.26 6.97
N SER A 174 13.97 7.87 5.89
CA SER A 174 13.36 7.01 4.86
C SER A 174 13.08 5.59 5.38
N THR A 175 13.85 5.11 6.37
CA THR A 175 13.59 3.83 7.05
C THR A 175 12.28 3.89 7.84
N LEU A 176 12.05 4.99 8.58
CA LEU A 176 10.82 5.22 9.31
C LEU A 176 9.62 5.35 8.36
N LEU A 177 9.75 6.17 7.31
CA LEU A 177 8.72 6.33 6.30
C LEU A 177 8.39 4.99 5.59
N LYS A 178 9.42 4.19 5.25
CA LYS A 178 9.23 2.87 4.63
C LYS A 178 8.56 1.87 5.56
N ALA A 179 8.79 1.96 6.86
CA ALA A 179 8.08 1.14 7.83
C ALA A 179 6.59 1.51 7.87
N LEU A 180 6.26 2.79 7.93
CA LEU A 180 4.88 3.30 7.87
C LEU A 180 4.21 2.97 6.52
N GLU A 181 4.94 3.09 5.41
CA GLU A 181 4.42 2.74 4.08
C GLU A 181 3.94 1.29 3.99
N LEU A 182 4.66 0.37 4.62
CA LEU A 182 4.30 -1.04 4.65
C LEU A 182 3.42 -1.42 5.85
N GLY A 183 3.26 -0.53 6.81
CA GLY A 183 2.38 -0.71 7.97
C GLY A 183 0.89 -0.79 7.62
N VAL A 184 0.52 -0.59 6.35
CA VAL A 184 -0.83 -0.84 5.79
C VAL A 184 -1.12 -2.34 5.63
N TYR A 185 -0.09 -3.18 5.72
CA TYR A 185 -0.20 -4.64 5.60
C TYR A 185 0.06 -5.29 6.95
N ASN A 186 -0.50 -6.49 7.11
CA ASN A 186 -0.19 -7.33 8.25
C ASN A 186 1.23 -7.89 8.13
N HIS A 187 1.95 -7.89 9.24
CA HIS A 187 3.27 -8.44 9.36
C HIS A 187 3.25 -9.71 10.20
N ILE A 188 4.12 -10.65 9.88
CA ILE A 188 4.28 -11.91 10.62
C ILE A 188 5.17 -11.69 11.85
N GLU A 189 5.09 -12.61 12.80
CA GLU A 189 6.00 -12.64 13.93
C GLU A 189 7.45 -12.83 13.48
N GLY A 190 8.38 -12.10 14.10
CA GLY A 190 9.80 -12.09 13.74
C GLY A 190 10.17 -11.18 12.58
N ASP A 191 9.18 -10.48 11.96
CA ASP A 191 9.45 -9.47 10.93
C ASP A 191 10.06 -8.18 11.50
N GLY A 192 9.92 -7.92 12.79
CA GLY A 192 10.40 -6.72 13.47
C GLY A 192 9.53 -5.47 13.26
N ARG A 193 8.50 -5.56 12.41
CA ARG A 193 7.50 -4.51 12.16
C ARG A 193 6.08 -4.98 12.45
N GLU A 194 5.93 -6.01 13.28
CA GLU A 194 4.63 -6.65 13.57
C GLU A 194 3.61 -5.67 14.12
N PHE A 195 4.08 -4.67 14.83
CA PHE A 195 3.26 -3.63 15.44
C PHE A 195 3.61 -2.24 14.88
N VAL A 196 3.96 -2.17 13.61
CA VAL A 196 3.95 -0.93 12.84
C VAL A 196 2.64 -0.86 12.09
N ILE A 197 1.79 0.09 12.48
CA ILE A 197 0.41 0.19 12.01
C ILE A 197 0.21 1.53 11.36
N THR A 198 -0.29 1.51 10.14
CA THR A 198 -0.62 2.70 9.36
C THR A 198 -2.05 2.58 8.85
N ASP A 199 -2.75 3.71 8.74
CA ASP A 199 -4.08 3.76 8.13
C ASP A 199 -4.12 2.90 6.86
N ASN A 200 -5.09 2.00 6.76
CA ASN A 200 -5.19 1.03 5.69
C ASN A 200 -5.46 1.67 4.31
N THR A 201 -5.86 2.94 4.29
CA THR A 201 -6.06 3.73 3.06
C THR A 201 -4.84 4.56 2.69
N ALA A 202 -3.78 4.53 3.49
CA ALA A 202 -2.58 5.33 3.28
C ALA A 202 -1.97 5.06 1.90
N LEU A 203 -1.56 6.13 1.22
CA LEU A 203 -0.95 6.06 -0.11
C LEU A 203 0.39 6.79 -0.14
N LYS A 204 1.43 6.07 -0.53
CA LYS A 204 2.73 6.66 -0.85
C LYS A 204 2.65 7.34 -2.21
N VAL A 205 2.97 8.63 -2.23
CA VAL A 205 2.94 9.47 -3.45
C VAL A 205 4.35 9.91 -3.81
N ARG A 206 4.65 9.87 -5.11
CA ARG A 206 5.90 10.37 -5.70
C ARG A 206 5.67 10.98 -7.08
N ALA A 207 6.66 11.67 -7.61
CA ALA A 207 6.71 12.09 -9.00
C ALA A 207 7.00 10.90 -9.94
N GLU A 208 6.37 10.88 -11.11
CA GLU A 208 6.50 9.83 -12.13
C GLU A 208 6.55 10.44 -13.53
N ASP A 209 7.75 10.77 -13.99
CA ASP A 209 7.92 11.28 -15.35
C ASP A 209 7.49 10.25 -16.41
N GLY A 210 6.77 10.73 -17.43
CA GLY A 210 6.30 9.91 -18.54
C GLY A 210 5.03 9.09 -18.24
N ARG A 211 4.40 9.24 -17.08
CA ARG A 211 3.14 8.60 -16.74
C ARG A 211 1.99 9.12 -17.61
N ALA A 212 1.07 8.24 -18.02
CA ALA A 212 -0.19 8.65 -18.64
C ALA A 212 -1.19 9.14 -17.57
N ILE A 213 -1.99 10.13 -17.92
CA ILE A 213 -3.11 10.65 -17.12
C ILE A 213 -4.34 10.74 -18.01
N THR A 214 -5.49 10.26 -17.56
CA THR A 214 -6.71 10.22 -18.33
C THR A 214 -7.89 10.80 -17.57
N LYS A 215 -8.32 12.00 -17.99
CA LYS A 215 -9.50 12.74 -17.46
C LYS A 215 -9.50 12.89 -15.94
N THR A 216 -8.33 13.11 -15.34
CA THR A 216 -8.19 13.45 -13.92
C THR A 216 -8.33 14.96 -13.75
N ASP A 217 -9.13 15.41 -12.80
CA ASP A 217 -9.23 16.82 -12.43
C ASP A 217 -8.04 17.24 -11.59
N ILE A 218 -7.02 17.81 -12.22
CA ILE A 218 -5.81 18.29 -11.54
C ILE A 218 -5.88 19.78 -11.18
N SER A 219 -7.04 20.41 -11.36
CA SER A 219 -7.19 21.87 -11.23
C SER A 219 -6.96 22.41 -9.83
N LEU A 220 -6.98 21.53 -8.79
CA LEU A 220 -6.58 21.91 -7.44
C LEU A 220 -5.10 22.33 -7.37
N PHE A 221 -4.25 21.73 -8.19
CA PHE A 221 -2.80 21.95 -8.21
C PHE A 221 -2.29 22.61 -9.46
N ILE A 222 -2.95 22.42 -10.61
CA ILE A 222 -2.46 22.92 -11.89
C ILE A 222 -3.60 23.60 -12.63
N ASN A 223 -3.40 24.91 -12.90
CA ASN A 223 -4.37 25.75 -13.60
C ASN A 223 -3.70 26.59 -14.66
N ASN A 224 -4.49 27.19 -15.55
CA ASN A 224 -4.05 28.18 -16.52
C ASN A 224 -2.80 27.77 -17.33
N LEU A 225 -2.81 26.53 -17.82
CA LEU A 225 -1.71 26.04 -18.64
C LEU A 225 -1.53 26.90 -19.89
N PRO A 226 -0.28 27.32 -20.22
CA PRO A 226 -0.02 28.18 -21.37
C PRO A 226 -0.49 27.62 -22.72
N ASN A 227 -0.61 26.29 -22.81
CA ASN A 227 -1.10 25.58 -24.00
C ASN A 227 -2.62 25.41 -24.04
N GLY A 228 -3.36 25.98 -23.08
CA GLY A 228 -4.82 25.95 -23.00
C GLY A 228 -5.45 24.58 -22.73
N LYS A 229 -4.66 23.57 -22.30
CA LYS A 229 -5.21 22.26 -21.97
C LYS A 229 -6.17 22.36 -20.78
N ASP A 230 -7.28 21.63 -20.87
CA ASP A 230 -8.25 21.50 -19.79
C ASP A 230 -7.62 20.76 -18.60
N THR A 231 -7.61 21.38 -17.43
CA THR A 231 -7.08 20.82 -16.19
C THR A 231 -8.13 20.10 -15.34
N LYS A 232 -9.42 20.28 -15.63
CA LYS A 232 -10.52 19.53 -15.00
C LYS A 232 -10.75 18.16 -15.61
N LYS A 233 -10.45 18.02 -16.90
CA LYS A 233 -10.47 16.73 -17.62
C LYS A 233 -9.12 16.50 -18.27
N PHE A 234 -8.07 16.57 -17.45
CA PHE A 234 -6.72 16.57 -17.97
C PHE A 234 -6.35 15.23 -18.62
N TYR A 235 -5.70 15.34 -19.78
CA TYR A 235 -5.20 14.19 -20.53
C TYR A 235 -3.77 14.44 -20.99
N THR A 236 -2.92 13.44 -20.77
CA THR A 236 -1.58 13.37 -21.37
C THR A 236 -1.09 11.94 -21.42
N GLU A 237 -0.29 11.60 -22.40
CA GLU A 237 0.41 10.31 -22.45
C GLU A 237 1.75 10.35 -21.72
N ASN A 238 2.30 11.55 -21.51
CA ASN A 238 3.60 11.76 -20.89
C ASN A 238 3.52 12.96 -19.95
N ALA A 239 3.22 12.71 -18.68
CA ALA A 239 3.21 13.74 -17.65
C ALA A 239 4.64 14.09 -17.20
N SER A 240 4.87 15.35 -16.85
CA SER A 240 6.04 15.76 -16.08
C SER A 240 5.91 15.30 -14.61
N GLY A 241 6.99 15.34 -13.85
CA GLY A 241 7.00 14.98 -12.44
C GLY A 241 5.94 15.73 -11.63
N SER A 242 5.82 17.05 -11.78
CA SER A 242 4.81 17.85 -11.06
C SER A 242 3.38 17.46 -11.45
N THR A 243 3.16 17.24 -12.75
CA THR A 243 1.83 16.91 -13.28
C THR A 243 1.42 15.50 -12.84
N SER A 244 2.34 14.54 -12.86
CA SER A 244 2.08 13.19 -12.39
C SER A 244 1.83 13.13 -10.88
N GLN A 245 2.56 13.94 -10.11
CA GLN A 245 2.38 13.98 -8.66
C GLN A 245 1.05 14.64 -8.28
N ALA A 246 0.65 15.71 -8.97
CA ALA A 246 -0.69 16.31 -8.85
C ALA A 246 -1.78 15.25 -9.10
N ALA A 247 -1.67 14.52 -10.22
CA ALA A 247 -2.62 13.46 -10.55
C ALA A 247 -2.62 12.34 -9.51
N ASN A 248 -1.45 11.91 -9.01
CA ASN A 248 -1.35 10.87 -7.97
C ASN A 248 -2.10 11.26 -6.69
N ILE A 249 -2.02 12.52 -6.26
CA ILE A 249 -2.76 13.00 -5.09
C ILE A 249 -4.27 13.01 -5.36
N ILE A 250 -4.71 13.56 -6.48
CA ILE A 250 -6.14 13.60 -6.83
C ILE A 250 -6.73 12.19 -6.94
N GLU A 251 -6.04 11.28 -7.61
CA GLU A 251 -6.44 9.88 -7.74
C GLU A 251 -6.42 9.14 -6.39
N GLY A 252 -5.48 9.51 -5.51
CA GLY A 252 -5.45 9.06 -4.12
C GLY A 252 -6.71 9.51 -3.36
N ILE A 253 -7.10 10.79 -3.50
CA ILE A 253 -8.35 11.30 -2.88
C ILE A 253 -9.56 10.54 -3.44
N GLU A 254 -9.62 10.32 -4.74
CA GLU A 254 -10.69 9.54 -5.39
C GLU A 254 -10.76 8.10 -4.87
N SER A 255 -9.61 7.50 -4.53
CA SER A 255 -9.56 6.15 -3.94
C SER A 255 -10.00 6.10 -2.47
N GLY A 256 -10.24 7.25 -1.85
CA GLY A 256 -10.62 7.35 -0.44
C GLY A 256 -9.43 7.37 0.53
N THR A 257 -8.24 7.72 0.06
CA THR A 257 -7.05 7.87 0.89
C THR A 257 -7.27 8.90 2.00
N LYS A 258 -6.89 8.55 3.23
CA LYS A 258 -6.94 9.41 4.42
C LYS A 258 -5.57 9.87 4.90
N LEU A 259 -4.51 9.24 4.40
CA LEU A 259 -3.14 9.58 4.73
C LEU A 259 -2.25 9.54 3.49
N PHE A 260 -1.60 10.64 3.18
CA PHE A 260 -0.51 10.66 2.21
C PHE A 260 0.85 10.50 2.89
N LEU A 261 1.66 9.61 2.32
CA LEU A 261 3.06 9.44 2.69
C LEU A 261 3.91 10.02 1.55
N ILE A 262 4.72 11.01 1.85
CA ILE A 262 5.49 11.75 0.85
C ILE A 262 6.96 11.80 1.27
N ASP A 263 7.86 11.59 0.31
CA ASP A 263 9.28 11.79 0.49
C ASP A 263 9.74 12.91 -0.44
N GLU A 264 10.36 13.95 0.12
CA GLU A 264 10.86 15.10 -0.65
C GLU A 264 11.82 14.66 -1.75
N ASP A 265 12.69 13.66 -1.47
CA ASP A 265 13.70 13.16 -2.41
C ASP A 265 13.10 12.50 -3.66
N THR A 266 11.87 11.99 -3.57
CA THR A 266 11.16 11.36 -4.70
C THR A 266 10.03 12.23 -5.27
N SER A 267 9.95 13.47 -4.83
CA SER A 267 8.91 14.43 -5.20
C SER A 267 9.45 15.47 -6.19
N ALA A 268 8.57 16.04 -6.99
CA ALA A 268 8.91 17.18 -7.84
C ALA A 268 9.00 18.44 -6.97
N THR A 269 10.19 19.04 -6.89
CA THR A 269 10.47 20.18 -5.99
C THR A 269 9.48 21.34 -6.18
N ASN A 270 9.22 21.75 -7.43
CA ASN A 270 8.32 22.83 -7.76
C ASN A 270 6.84 22.53 -7.48
N PHE A 271 6.48 21.24 -7.34
CA PHE A 271 5.17 20.82 -6.89
C PHE A 271 5.06 20.86 -5.35
N MET A 272 6.13 20.55 -4.65
CA MET A 272 6.11 20.50 -3.19
C MET A 272 6.10 21.89 -2.58
N ILE A 273 7.02 22.72 -3.00
CA ILE A 273 7.23 24.09 -2.51
C ILE A 273 7.60 25.01 -3.66
N ARG A 274 7.41 26.29 -3.45
CA ARG A 274 7.90 27.32 -4.33
C ARG A 274 8.77 28.29 -3.55
N ASP A 275 9.98 28.47 -4.02
CA ASP A 275 10.94 29.39 -3.43
C ASP A 275 10.39 30.83 -3.38
N SER A 276 10.54 31.50 -2.25
CA SER A 276 9.97 32.81 -2.00
C SER A 276 10.55 33.91 -2.91
N VAL A 277 11.80 33.75 -3.35
CA VAL A 277 12.45 34.68 -4.28
C VAL A 277 11.88 34.48 -5.69
N MET A 278 11.66 33.21 -6.09
CA MET A 278 11.01 32.89 -7.35
C MET A 278 9.56 33.37 -7.40
N GLN A 279 8.85 33.36 -6.27
CA GLN A 279 7.47 33.90 -6.18
C GLN A 279 7.42 35.43 -6.42
N GLN A 280 8.45 36.16 -6.05
CA GLN A 280 8.56 37.58 -6.30
C GLN A 280 8.90 37.88 -7.76
N LEU A 281 9.68 37.03 -8.43
CA LEU A 281 10.09 37.19 -9.82
C LEU A 281 8.98 36.82 -10.81
N VAL A 282 8.29 35.71 -10.55
CA VAL A 282 7.23 35.18 -11.40
C VAL A 282 5.90 35.35 -10.69
N SER A 283 5.02 36.21 -11.25
CA SER A 283 3.71 36.50 -10.69
C SER A 283 2.83 35.23 -10.65
N LYS A 284 1.91 35.19 -9.67
CA LYS A 284 0.97 34.05 -9.50
C LYS A 284 0.14 33.75 -10.75
N ASP A 285 -0.19 34.80 -11.54
CA ASP A 285 -0.99 34.64 -12.76
C ASP A 285 -0.27 33.91 -13.89
N LYS A 286 1.07 33.85 -13.82
CA LYS A 286 1.94 33.19 -14.82
C LYS A 286 2.42 31.82 -14.35
N GLU A 287 2.13 31.47 -13.11
CA GLU A 287 2.53 30.19 -12.52
C GLU A 287 1.34 29.23 -12.50
N PRO A 288 1.36 28.16 -13.31
CA PRO A 288 0.26 27.22 -13.38
C PRO A 288 0.19 26.29 -12.18
N ILE A 289 1.26 26.17 -11.37
CA ILE A 289 1.35 25.20 -10.26
C ILE A 289 1.03 25.88 -8.93
N THR A 290 0.03 25.36 -8.22
CA THR A 290 -0.20 25.62 -6.81
C THR A 290 0.57 24.55 -6.02
N PRO A 291 1.60 24.91 -5.24
CA PRO A 291 2.42 23.92 -4.55
C PRO A 291 1.65 23.19 -3.47
N PHE A 292 2.08 21.96 -3.17
CA PHE A 292 1.43 21.10 -2.18
C PHE A 292 1.35 21.74 -0.79
N ILE A 293 2.38 22.50 -0.39
CA ILE A 293 2.42 23.21 0.89
C ILE A 293 1.21 24.13 1.08
N ASP A 294 0.73 24.79 0.02
CA ASP A 294 -0.42 25.70 0.07
C ASP A 294 -1.76 24.96 0.18
N VAL A 295 -1.80 23.68 -0.20
CA VAL A 295 -3.02 22.86 -0.27
C VAL A 295 -3.17 21.90 0.91
N ALA A 296 -2.05 21.43 1.47
CA ALA A 296 -2.02 20.37 2.47
C ALA A 296 -2.92 20.65 3.68
N ARG A 297 -2.91 21.89 4.20
CA ARG A 297 -3.76 22.28 5.35
C ARG A 297 -5.26 22.23 5.01
N SER A 298 -5.63 22.65 3.79
CA SER A 298 -7.00 22.59 3.32
C SER A 298 -7.49 21.17 3.08
N LEU A 299 -6.62 20.27 2.61
CA LEU A 299 -6.92 18.84 2.50
C LEU A 299 -7.25 18.24 3.86
N TYR A 300 -6.44 18.54 4.88
CA TYR A 300 -6.72 18.06 6.23
C TYR A 300 -8.02 18.65 6.79
N LYS A 301 -8.18 19.97 6.76
CA LYS A 301 -9.37 20.64 7.36
C LYS A 301 -10.69 20.27 6.68
N GLN A 302 -10.71 20.13 5.34
CA GLN A 302 -11.96 19.94 4.59
C GLN A 302 -12.27 18.48 4.27
N LYS A 303 -11.26 17.61 4.18
CA LYS A 303 -11.41 16.20 3.77
C LYS A 303 -10.93 15.20 4.83
N GLY A 304 -10.33 15.68 5.94
CA GLY A 304 -9.74 14.83 6.97
C GLY A 304 -8.55 14.00 6.42
N ILE A 305 -7.79 14.56 5.46
CA ILE A 305 -6.66 13.86 4.84
C ILE A 305 -5.37 14.33 5.50
N SER A 306 -4.75 13.43 6.23
CA SER A 306 -3.47 13.64 6.90
C SER A 306 -2.29 13.49 5.93
N THR A 307 -1.14 14.03 6.31
CA THR A 307 0.11 13.90 5.55
C THR A 307 1.28 13.62 6.47
N ILE A 308 2.07 12.61 6.15
CA ILE A 308 3.41 12.40 6.73
C ILE A 308 4.43 12.68 5.63
N LEU A 309 5.25 13.69 5.83
CA LEU A 309 6.25 14.16 4.87
C LEU A 309 7.66 14.02 5.44
N VAL A 310 8.52 13.31 4.73
CA VAL A 310 9.97 13.39 4.97
C VAL A 310 10.51 14.63 4.28
N ALA A 311 11.04 15.56 5.05
CA ALA A 311 11.67 16.79 4.58
C ALA A 311 13.16 16.79 4.93
N GLY A 312 14.01 16.92 3.91
CA GLY A 312 15.46 16.91 4.06
C GLY A 312 16.10 18.28 3.91
N SER A 313 15.50 19.15 3.11
CA SER A 313 16.15 20.39 2.66
C SER A 313 15.36 21.66 2.95
N SER A 314 14.04 21.61 3.11
CA SER A 314 13.23 22.82 3.29
C SER A 314 12.60 22.91 4.67
N GLY A 315 12.84 24.06 5.35
CA GLY A 315 12.16 24.45 6.57
C GLY A 315 10.79 25.10 6.38
N ASP A 316 10.37 25.34 5.15
CA ASP A 316 9.10 26.04 4.85
C ASP A 316 7.88 25.25 5.35
N PHE A 317 7.98 23.92 5.38
CA PHE A 317 6.93 23.05 5.91
C PHE A 317 6.71 23.19 7.42
N PHE A 318 7.62 23.81 8.16
CA PHE A 318 7.45 24.00 9.62
C PHE A 318 6.20 24.83 9.92
N ASP A 319 5.84 25.77 9.05
CA ASP A 319 4.67 26.64 9.24
C ASP A 319 3.36 25.86 9.27
N ILE A 320 3.24 24.84 8.43
CA ILE A 320 2.01 24.05 8.30
C ILE A 320 1.98 22.78 9.16
N ALA A 321 3.11 22.38 9.78
CA ALA A 321 3.19 21.13 10.53
C ALA A 321 2.43 21.18 11.84
N ASP A 322 1.73 20.10 12.18
CA ASP A 322 1.15 19.88 13.52
C ASP A 322 2.18 19.19 14.43
N LEU A 323 2.99 18.31 13.84
CA LEU A 323 4.03 17.55 14.52
C LEU A 323 5.32 17.55 13.69
N VAL A 324 6.47 17.73 14.36
CA VAL A 324 7.79 17.60 13.75
C VAL A 324 8.63 16.59 14.53
N ILE A 325 9.01 15.51 13.87
CA ILE A 325 9.84 14.43 14.40
C ILE A 325 11.23 14.56 13.78
N GLN A 326 12.25 14.77 14.60
CA GLN A 326 13.64 14.75 14.16
C GLN A 326 14.22 13.35 14.33
N MET A 327 14.73 12.78 13.24
CA MET A 327 15.51 11.54 13.31
C MET A 327 16.99 11.86 13.51
N ASP A 328 17.59 11.29 14.56
CA ASP A 328 19.03 11.36 14.82
C ASP A 328 19.54 9.97 15.22
N ASN A 329 20.53 9.45 14.49
CA ASN A 329 21.08 8.11 14.71
C ASN A 329 20.00 7.01 14.87
N TYR A 330 18.95 7.06 14.04
CA TYR A 330 17.80 6.14 14.04
C TYR A 330 16.90 6.28 15.29
N GLU A 331 17.03 7.32 16.07
CA GLU A 331 16.13 7.67 17.18
C GLU A 331 15.24 8.85 16.81
N PRO A 332 13.94 8.78 17.09
CA PRO A 332 13.03 9.90 16.90
C PRO A 332 13.02 10.83 18.10
N TYR A 333 12.93 12.14 17.85
CA TYR A 333 12.77 13.19 18.86
C TYR A 333 11.62 14.10 18.47
N GLU A 334 10.75 14.43 19.41
CA GLU A 334 9.73 15.44 19.24
C GLU A 334 10.37 16.83 19.29
N VAL A 335 10.27 17.59 18.19
CA VAL A 335 10.93 18.91 18.06
C VAL A 335 10.01 20.00 17.53
N THR A 336 8.69 19.82 17.60
CA THR A 336 7.69 20.73 17.03
C THR A 336 7.87 22.17 17.52
N LYS A 337 8.01 22.38 18.82
CA LYS A 337 8.22 23.72 19.38
C LYS A 337 9.47 24.40 18.86
N LYS A 338 10.58 23.63 18.76
CA LYS A 338 11.84 24.13 18.23
C LYS A 338 11.73 24.47 16.75
N ALA A 339 11.11 23.59 15.95
CA ALA A 339 10.89 23.81 14.53
C ALA A 339 10.02 25.05 14.28
N LYS A 340 8.91 25.19 15.01
CA LYS A 340 8.05 26.38 14.93
C LYS A 340 8.77 27.68 15.28
N ALA A 341 9.66 27.67 16.27
CA ALA A 341 10.47 28.83 16.64
C ALA A 341 11.49 29.23 15.56
N LEU A 342 11.91 28.28 14.71
CA LEU A 342 12.81 28.51 13.58
C LEU A 342 12.09 28.90 12.30
N SER A 343 10.78 28.71 12.26
CA SER A 343 9.96 29.07 11.11
C SER A 343 10.02 30.56 10.86
N ARG A 344 10.13 30.94 9.59
CA ARG A 344 10.23 32.33 9.15
C ARG A 344 8.89 33.01 8.93
N GLY A 345 7.78 32.27 9.08
CA GLY A 345 6.42 32.77 8.79
C GLY A 345 6.20 33.22 7.35
N ILE A 346 6.96 32.66 6.42
CA ILE A 346 6.99 33.06 5.02
C ILE A 346 5.79 32.46 4.24
N THR A 347 5.24 31.37 4.76
CA THR A 347 4.19 30.62 4.06
C THR A 347 2.83 31.29 4.30
N ASN A 348 2.32 31.97 3.29
CA ASN A 348 0.92 32.41 3.24
C ASN A 348 0.02 31.19 3.03
N VAL A 349 -0.17 30.41 4.08
CA VAL A 349 -1.06 29.22 4.02
C VAL A 349 -2.49 29.73 3.80
N ASN A 350 -3.01 29.51 2.61
CA ASN A 350 -4.41 29.79 2.35
C ASN A 350 -5.27 28.66 2.93
N GLU A 351 -5.56 28.72 4.22
CA GLU A 351 -6.38 27.71 4.92
C GLU A 351 -7.80 27.57 4.38
N ASN A 352 -8.23 28.49 3.53
CA ASN A 352 -9.56 28.56 2.94
C ASN A 352 -9.57 28.16 1.46
N LEU A 353 -8.49 27.60 0.93
CA LEU A 353 -8.48 27.08 -0.42
C LEU A 353 -9.57 26.00 -0.55
N LYS A 354 -10.56 26.23 -1.39
CA LYS A 354 -11.66 25.29 -1.59
C LYS A 354 -11.16 24.02 -2.25
N VAL A 355 -11.33 22.89 -1.60
CA VAL A 355 -11.03 21.56 -2.14
C VAL A 355 -12.29 21.00 -2.81
N ASP A 356 -12.48 21.39 -4.07
CA ASP A 356 -13.61 20.98 -4.90
C ASP A 356 -13.08 20.22 -6.12
N ILE A 357 -13.32 18.92 -6.17
CA ILE A 357 -12.74 18.02 -7.18
C ILE A 357 -13.87 17.18 -7.76
N ASP A 358 -13.93 17.09 -9.08
CA ASP A 358 -14.88 16.23 -9.78
C ASP A 358 -14.31 14.79 -9.94
N PHE A 359 -14.98 13.83 -9.32
CA PHE A 359 -14.64 12.40 -9.40
C PHE A 359 -15.57 11.59 -10.32
N ASN A 360 -16.23 12.24 -11.27
CA ASN A 360 -17.19 11.58 -12.14
C ASN A 360 -16.51 10.91 -13.35
N ARG A 361 -15.51 10.06 -13.09
CA ARG A 361 -14.77 9.29 -14.11
C ARG A 361 -15.41 7.93 -14.35
N VAL A 362 -16.35 7.84 -15.27
CA VAL A 362 -17.06 6.58 -15.63
C VAL A 362 -16.24 5.78 -16.62
N ILE A 363 -15.88 4.54 -16.25
CA ILE A 363 -15.15 3.63 -17.13
C ILE A 363 -16.09 2.98 -18.14
N LEU A 364 -15.68 3.03 -19.40
CA LEU A 364 -16.45 2.46 -20.50
C LEU A 364 -16.06 1.00 -20.73
N LYS A 365 -17.03 0.20 -21.14
CA LYS A 365 -16.79 -1.16 -21.64
C LYS A 365 -15.92 -1.13 -22.88
N GLY A 366 -15.08 -2.13 -23.05
CA GLY A 366 -14.08 -2.18 -24.12
C GLY A 366 -12.79 -1.43 -23.78
N THR A 367 -12.59 -1.06 -22.51
CA THR A 367 -11.31 -0.59 -21.99
C THR A 367 -10.26 -1.70 -22.17
N ILE A 368 -10.59 -2.94 -21.85
CA ILE A 368 -9.74 -4.10 -22.10
C ILE A 368 -10.34 -4.89 -23.26
N GLU A 369 -9.78 -4.72 -24.46
CA GLU A 369 -10.26 -5.40 -25.65
C GLU A 369 -10.10 -6.92 -25.52
N SER A 370 -11.20 -7.64 -25.71
CA SER A 370 -11.16 -9.11 -25.72
C SER A 370 -10.75 -9.60 -27.12
N SER A 371 -9.71 -10.44 -27.17
CA SER A 371 -9.36 -11.17 -28.39
C SER A 371 -10.19 -12.47 -28.48
N PRO A 372 -10.26 -13.14 -29.67
CA PRO A 372 -10.87 -14.45 -29.79
C PRO A 372 -10.31 -15.51 -28.83
N LYS A 373 -9.07 -15.30 -28.34
CA LYS A 373 -8.38 -16.15 -27.36
C LYS A 373 -8.58 -15.64 -25.90
N GLY A 374 -9.46 -14.67 -25.70
CA GLY A 374 -9.68 -14.02 -24.41
C GLY A 374 -8.63 -12.97 -24.05
N VAL A 375 -8.75 -12.38 -22.87
CA VAL A 375 -7.80 -11.41 -22.31
C VAL A 375 -6.60 -12.14 -21.74
N LYS A 376 -5.42 -11.78 -22.20
CA LYS A 376 -4.15 -12.31 -21.68
C LYS A 376 -3.57 -11.35 -20.66
N VAL A 377 -3.33 -11.84 -19.45
CA VAL A 377 -2.68 -11.11 -18.37
C VAL A 377 -1.37 -11.81 -18.05
N LYS A 378 -0.29 -11.03 -17.89
CA LYS A 378 1.01 -11.49 -17.44
C LYS A 378 1.61 -10.48 -16.47
N THR A 379 2.22 -10.95 -15.41
CA THR A 379 3.03 -10.12 -14.52
C THR A 379 4.43 -9.93 -15.10
N LEU A 380 5.03 -8.79 -14.86
CA LEU A 380 6.37 -8.39 -15.30
C LEU A 380 7.28 -8.25 -14.05
N GLY A 381 7.51 -9.35 -13.36
CA GLY A 381 8.15 -9.31 -12.04
C GLY A 381 7.29 -8.51 -11.05
N LYS A 382 7.93 -7.67 -10.23
CA LYS A 382 7.25 -6.72 -9.32
C LYS A 382 6.95 -5.37 -9.97
N ASP A 383 7.32 -5.18 -11.23
CA ASP A 383 7.36 -3.88 -11.90
C ASP A 383 6.04 -3.51 -12.57
N GLY A 384 5.17 -4.49 -12.82
CA GLY A 384 3.92 -4.20 -13.48
C GLY A 384 3.21 -5.41 -14.09
N ILE A 385 2.24 -5.09 -14.93
CA ILE A 385 1.33 -6.06 -15.56
C ILE A 385 1.30 -5.79 -17.07
N SER A 386 1.26 -6.85 -17.87
CA SER A 386 0.95 -6.75 -19.29
C SER A 386 -0.44 -7.30 -19.57
N ILE A 387 -1.32 -6.48 -20.12
CA ILE A 387 -2.66 -6.85 -20.54
C ILE A 387 -2.73 -6.76 -22.07
N ASN A 388 -2.91 -7.90 -22.76
CA ASN A 388 -2.95 -7.98 -24.23
C ASN A 388 -1.75 -7.27 -24.90
N LYS A 389 -0.54 -7.40 -24.32
CA LYS A 389 0.72 -6.76 -24.73
C LYS A 389 0.83 -5.26 -24.38
N GLU A 390 -0.18 -4.64 -23.81
CA GLU A 390 -0.07 -3.31 -23.23
C GLU A 390 0.50 -3.43 -21.81
N ASN A 391 1.58 -2.70 -21.54
CA ASN A 391 2.25 -2.74 -20.25
C ASN A 391 1.73 -1.63 -19.35
N ILE A 392 1.42 -1.99 -18.12
CA ILE A 392 1.09 -1.09 -17.03
C ILE A 392 2.29 -1.04 -16.11
N ASP A 393 2.99 0.06 -16.09
CA ASP A 393 4.14 0.29 -15.21
C ASP A 393 3.65 0.62 -13.79
N LEU A 394 4.03 -0.20 -12.81
CA LEU A 394 3.63 -0.05 -11.41
C LEU A 394 4.83 0.09 -10.48
N ARG A 395 6.04 0.32 -11.00
CA ARG A 395 7.28 0.49 -10.21
C ARG A 395 7.20 1.64 -9.21
N ALA A 396 6.44 2.68 -9.54
CA ALA A 396 6.21 3.82 -8.68
C ALA A 396 5.13 3.61 -7.62
N VAL A 397 4.40 2.48 -7.66
CA VAL A 397 3.43 2.09 -6.63
C VAL A 397 4.16 1.24 -5.59
N GLU A 398 4.92 1.89 -4.72
CA GLU A 398 5.88 1.26 -3.82
C GLU A 398 5.24 0.33 -2.78
N GLN A 399 3.92 0.43 -2.59
CA GLN A 399 3.15 -0.44 -1.70
C GLN A 399 2.75 -1.78 -2.36
N ILE A 400 3.04 -1.99 -3.64
CA ILE A 400 3.00 -3.31 -4.26
C ILE A 400 4.31 -4.03 -3.92
N VAL A 401 4.23 -5.00 -3.04
CA VAL A 401 5.41 -5.69 -2.47
C VAL A 401 5.62 -7.10 -3.01
N ASP A 402 4.60 -7.67 -3.66
CA ASP A 402 4.64 -9.06 -4.13
C ASP A 402 4.02 -9.24 -5.53
N ASN A 403 4.51 -10.23 -6.28
CA ASN A 403 3.98 -10.61 -7.60
C ASN A 403 2.52 -11.08 -7.54
N GLU A 404 2.13 -11.70 -6.45
CA GLU A 404 0.78 -12.20 -6.23
C GLU A 404 -0.25 -11.06 -6.16
N GLN A 405 0.15 -9.88 -5.68
CA GLN A 405 -0.69 -8.68 -5.77
C GLN A 405 -0.92 -8.27 -7.22
N LEU A 406 0.12 -8.35 -8.06
CA LEU A 406 0.00 -8.04 -9.49
C LEU A 406 -0.87 -9.06 -10.24
N ASN A 407 -0.78 -10.34 -9.86
CA ASN A 407 -1.67 -11.37 -10.37
C ASN A 407 -3.14 -11.04 -10.03
N THR A 408 -3.39 -10.66 -8.79
CA THR A 408 -4.73 -10.27 -8.32
C THR A 408 -5.23 -9.05 -9.09
N ILE A 409 -4.43 -7.98 -9.22
CA ILE A 409 -4.82 -6.77 -9.95
C ILE A 409 -5.16 -7.11 -11.41
N GLY A 410 -4.32 -7.90 -12.08
CA GLY A 410 -4.57 -8.30 -13.46
C GLY A 410 -5.85 -9.11 -13.64
N ALA A 411 -6.14 -9.98 -12.70
CA ALA A 411 -7.36 -10.75 -12.63
C ALA A 411 -8.60 -9.87 -12.39
N ILE A 412 -8.50 -8.94 -11.46
CA ILE A 412 -9.52 -7.93 -11.15
C ILE A 412 -9.86 -7.11 -12.40
N MET A 413 -8.85 -6.62 -13.11
CA MET A 413 -9.07 -5.80 -14.30
C MET A 413 -9.83 -6.60 -15.39
N LYS A 414 -9.48 -7.87 -15.58
CA LYS A 414 -10.19 -8.77 -16.47
C LYS A 414 -11.63 -9.04 -16.01
N TYR A 415 -11.84 -9.28 -14.72
CA TYR A 415 -13.16 -9.50 -14.13
C TYR A 415 -14.05 -8.26 -14.32
N ALA A 416 -13.55 -7.09 -13.97
CA ALA A 416 -14.28 -5.83 -14.08
C ALA A 416 -14.72 -5.52 -15.51
N GLU A 417 -13.86 -5.76 -16.51
CA GLU A 417 -14.24 -5.60 -17.93
C GLU A 417 -15.47 -6.45 -18.29
N ASN A 418 -15.52 -7.69 -17.80
CA ASN A 418 -16.59 -8.62 -18.15
C ASN A 418 -17.88 -8.38 -17.36
N LYS A 419 -17.79 -7.96 -16.09
CA LYS A 419 -18.93 -7.96 -15.16
C LYS A 419 -19.40 -6.57 -14.72
N LEU A 420 -18.52 -5.59 -14.65
CA LEU A 420 -18.80 -4.28 -14.05
C LEU A 420 -18.78 -3.12 -15.06
N MET A 421 -17.87 -3.14 -16.04
CA MET A 421 -17.77 -2.07 -17.02
C MET A 421 -19.00 -2.03 -17.94
N GLY A 422 -19.43 -0.81 -18.29
CA GLY A 422 -20.65 -0.57 -19.05
C GLY A 422 -21.92 -0.42 -18.20
N LYS A 423 -21.82 -0.59 -16.87
CA LYS A 423 -22.93 -0.35 -15.94
C LYS A 423 -23.02 1.11 -15.45
N ASN A 424 -22.35 2.02 -16.12
CA ASN A 424 -22.30 3.44 -15.75
C ASN A 424 -21.69 3.72 -14.36
N LEU A 425 -20.72 2.90 -13.95
CA LEU A 425 -20.01 3.02 -12.69
C LEU A 425 -18.76 3.86 -12.86
N THR A 426 -18.45 4.68 -11.86
CA THR A 426 -17.15 5.38 -11.77
C THR A 426 -16.02 4.41 -11.43
N LEU A 427 -14.78 4.82 -11.67
CA LEU A 427 -13.61 4.01 -11.30
C LEU A 427 -13.61 3.67 -9.81
N ALA A 428 -13.92 4.65 -8.96
CA ALA A 428 -14.01 4.44 -7.51
C ALA A 428 -15.08 3.41 -7.14
N GLN A 429 -16.27 3.49 -7.75
CA GLN A 429 -17.36 2.52 -7.52
C GLN A 429 -17.00 1.11 -7.98
N ILE A 430 -16.31 0.98 -9.11
CA ILE A 430 -15.81 -0.33 -9.58
C ILE A 430 -14.83 -0.90 -8.56
N ALA A 431 -13.89 -0.09 -8.08
CA ALA A 431 -12.91 -0.53 -7.09
C ALA A 431 -13.57 -0.89 -5.74
N ASP A 432 -14.60 -0.15 -5.31
CA ASP A 432 -15.39 -0.48 -4.11
C ASP A 432 -16.10 -1.82 -4.23
N ASN A 433 -16.82 -2.05 -5.34
CA ASN A 433 -17.50 -3.31 -5.60
C ASN A 433 -16.53 -4.50 -5.60
N ILE A 434 -15.35 -4.33 -6.21
CA ILE A 434 -14.31 -5.35 -6.23
C ILE A 434 -13.77 -5.61 -4.83
N THR A 435 -13.47 -4.56 -4.07
CA THR A 435 -12.92 -4.68 -2.72
C THR A 435 -13.91 -5.41 -1.81
N GLU A 436 -15.21 -5.14 -1.94
CA GLU A 436 -16.24 -5.83 -1.18
C GLU A 436 -16.38 -7.32 -1.60
N GLU A 437 -16.32 -7.60 -2.89
CA GLU A 437 -16.30 -8.99 -3.37
C GLU A 437 -15.08 -9.76 -2.87
N LEU A 438 -13.89 -9.12 -2.86
CA LEU A 438 -12.66 -9.73 -2.36
C LEU A 438 -12.69 -10.05 -0.87
N LYS A 439 -13.40 -9.24 -0.06
CA LYS A 439 -13.59 -9.54 1.37
C LYS A 439 -14.42 -10.80 1.59
N ASN A 440 -15.43 -10.99 0.76
CA ASN A 440 -16.39 -12.07 0.90
C ASN A 440 -15.92 -13.34 0.20
N ASN A 441 -15.18 -13.23 -0.89
CA ASN A 441 -14.78 -14.40 -1.68
C ASN A 441 -13.65 -14.07 -2.68
N LEU A 442 -12.42 -14.47 -2.41
CA LEU A 442 -11.36 -14.48 -3.44
C LEU A 442 -11.71 -15.39 -4.64
N ILE A 443 -12.68 -16.28 -4.46
CA ILE A 443 -13.12 -17.31 -5.41
C ILE A 443 -14.06 -16.73 -6.47
N GLY A 444 -14.75 -15.62 -6.21
CA GLY A 444 -15.63 -14.96 -7.20
C GLY A 444 -14.94 -14.47 -8.46
N ILE A 445 -13.61 -14.44 -8.45
CA ILE A 445 -12.78 -14.17 -9.63
C ILE A 445 -12.57 -15.47 -10.42
N GLU A 446 -13.66 -16.21 -10.64
CA GLU A 446 -13.67 -17.48 -11.36
C GLU A 446 -13.04 -17.38 -12.75
N ASN A 447 -12.29 -18.41 -13.14
CA ASN A 447 -11.53 -18.61 -14.38
C ASN A 447 -10.12 -17.99 -14.43
N ILE A 448 -9.47 -17.77 -13.31
CA ILE A 448 -8.06 -17.52 -13.33
C ILE A 448 -7.35 -18.87 -13.31
N LYS A 449 -6.66 -19.20 -14.40
CA LYS A 449 -5.79 -20.36 -14.50
C LYS A 449 -4.56 -20.14 -13.60
N GLY A 450 -4.68 -20.48 -12.36
CA GLY A 450 -3.64 -20.41 -11.33
C GLY A 450 -4.23 -20.93 -10.02
N GLY A 451 -3.48 -21.72 -9.26
CA GLY A 451 -3.92 -22.16 -7.93
C GLY A 451 -4.12 -20.95 -7.00
N TYR A 452 -4.96 -21.09 -5.98
CA TYR A 452 -5.25 -20.04 -4.98
C TYR A 452 -4.00 -19.40 -4.36
N GLY A 453 -2.89 -20.12 -4.27
CA GLY A 453 -1.61 -19.63 -3.80
C GLY A 453 -0.87 -18.65 -4.75
N SER A 454 -1.49 -18.28 -5.88
CA SER A 454 -0.92 -17.31 -6.83
C SER A 454 -1.48 -15.89 -6.68
N PHE A 455 -2.32 -15.65 -5.66
CA PHE A 455 -2.99 -14.38 -5.45
C PHE A 455 -2.77 -13.85 -4.04
N ALA A 456 -2.65 -12.53 -3.90
CA ALA A 456 -2.60 -11.84 -2.62
C ALA A 456 -3.67 -10.76 -2.56
N ILE A 457 -4.10 -10.40 -1.35
CA ILE A 457 -5.04 -9.31 -1.12
C ILE A 457 -4.40 -8.00 -1.58
N VAL A 458 -5.19 -7.21 -2.32
CA VAL A 458 -4.85 -5.86 -2.74
C VAL A 458 -5.87 -4.87 -2.20
N ARG A 459 -5.43 -3.66 -1.91
CA ARG A 459 -6.30 -2.60 -1.44
C ARG A 459 -6.90 -1.85 -2.63
N LYS A 460 -7.95 -1.08 -2.37
CA LYS A 460 -8.58 -0.19 -3.37
C LYS A 460 -7.54 0.73 -4.02
N GLN A 461 -6.57 1.21 -3.25
CA GLN A 461 -5.49 2.11 -3.70
C GLN A 461 -4.66 1.48 -4.82
N GLU A 462 -4.16 0.24 -4.65
CA GLU A 462 -3.38 -0.44 -5.69
C GLU A 462 -4.20 -0.76 -6.93
N ILE A 463 -5.48 -1.14 -6.75
CA ILE A 463 -6.41 -1.39 -7.88
C ILE A 463 -6.55 -0.11 -8.71
N MET A 464 -6.86 1.02 -8.06
CA MET A 464 -7.03 2.29 -8.75
C MET A 464 -5.73 2.81 -9.36
N CYS A 465 -4.59 2.62 -8.68
CA CYS A 465 -3.27 2.94 -9.23
C CYS A 465 -2.99 2.22 -10.55
N ALA A 466 -3.38 0.95 -10.66
CA ALA A 466 -3.21 0.17 -11.89
C ALA A 466 -4.10 0.68 -13.03
N TYR A 467 -5.37 0.95 -12.76
CA TYR A 467 -6.27 1.53 -13.76
C TYR A 467 -5.80 2.90 -14.24
N ASN A 468 -5.37 3.76 -13.34
CA ASN A 468 -4.91 5.11 -13.66
C ASN A 468 -3.61 5.12 -14.51
N ARG A 469 -2.84 4.04 -14.50
CA ARG A 469 -1.62 3.87 -15.33
C ARG A 469 -1.86 3.08 -16.60
N TYR A 470 -3.09 2.56 -16.80
CA TYR A 470 -3.41 1.84 -18.02
C TYR A 470 -3.69 2.82 -19.17
N ARG A 471 -2.77 2.93 -20.13
CA ARG A 471 -2.81 3.91 -21.22
C ARG A 471 -4.06 3.81 -22.11
N LYS A 472 -4.64 2.61 -22.20
CA LYS A 472 -5.85 2.35 -23.00
C LYS A 472 -7.15 2.50 -22.24
N ILE A 473 -7.11 3.02 -21.03
CA ILE A 473 -8.33 3.24 -20.25
C ILE A 473 -9.29 4.19 -20.98
N LYS A 474 -10.54 3.78 -21.11
CA LYS A 474 -11.59 4.57 -21.74
C LYS A 474 -12.51 5.14 -20.67
N ILE A 475 -12.48 6.44 -20.48
CA ILE A 475 -13.26 7.17 -19.47
C ILE A 475 -14.20 8.14 -20.19
N ARG A 476 -15.44 8.25 -19.69
CA ARG A 476 -16.40 9.27 -20.13
C ARG A 476 -16.28 10.50 -19.23
#